data_cca335f8e8f7d334b24d5800458ad78e
#
_entry.id   cca335f8e8f7d334b24d5800458ad78e
#
_cell.length_a   1.000
_cell.length_b   1.000
_cell.length_c   1.000
_cell.angle_alpha   90.00
_cell.angle_beta   90.00
_cell.angle_gamma   90.00
#
_symmetry.space_group_name_H-M   'P 1'
#
loop_
_entity.id
_entity.type
_entity.pdbx_description
1 polymer ?
#
loop_
_entity_poly.entity_id
_entity_poly.type
_entity_poly.pdbx_seq_one_letter_code
_entity_poly.pdbx_strand_id
1 'polypeptide(L)' 'MNAFQDHYPENVAHCYGCGRLNKYGHQIRTEWDGDETVTRYTPQPYETSVPGFAYGGLIASLIDCHSTGTAAAAMYR' A
#
# COMPACT_ATOMS: atom_id res chain seq x y z
N MET A 1 -13.79 -7.54 -1.76
CA MET A 1 -13.04 -6.83 -2.81
C MET A 1 -11.55 -7.07 -2.62
N ASN A 2 -10.87 -7.50 -3.66
CA ASN A 2 -9.48 -7.91 -3.56
C ASN A 2 -8.55 -6.79 -4.04
N ALA A 3 -7.68 -6.36 -3.15
CA ALA A 3 -6.57 -5.49 -3.53
C ALA A 3 -5.48 -6.34 -4.20
N PHE A 4 -4.59 -5.68 -4.93
CA PHE A 4 -3.46 -6.37 -5.57
C PHE A 4 -2.63 -7.12 -4.53
N GLN A 5 -2.41 -6.51 -3.38
CA GLN A 5 -1.60 -7.06 -2.30
C GLN A 5 -2.20 -8.32 -1.69
N ASP A 6 -3.48 -8.56 -1.86
CA ASP A 6 -4.13 -9.77 -1.36
C ASP A 6 -3.71 -11.01 -2.16
N HIS A 7 -3.18 -10.81 -3.36
CA HIS A 7 -2.76 -11.91 -4.23
C HIS A 7 -1.29 -12.27 -4.09
N TYR A 8 -0.54 -11.54 -3.28
CA TYR A 8 0.88 -11.85 -3.08
C TYR A 8 1.01 -13.16 -2.31
N PRO A 9 1.92 -14.06 -2.72
CA PRO A 9 2.20 -15.27 -1.96
C PRO A 9 2.66 -14.91 -0.54
N GLU A 10 2.44 -15.83 0.39
CA GLU A 10 2.75 -15.56 1.80
C GLU A 10 4.20 -15.15 2.03
N ASN A 11 5.14 -15.76 1.30
CA ASN A 11 6.55 -15.47 1.49
C ASN A 11 6.96 -14.05 1.06
N VAL A 12 6.09 -13.33 0.36
CA VAL A 12 6.35 -11.93 -0.04
C VAL A 12 5.25 -10.98 0.45
N ALA A 13 4.51 -11.40 1.48
CA ALA A 13 3.38 -10.62 2.00
C ALA A 13 3.69 -9.99 3.37
N HIS A 14 4.97 -9.69 3.65
CA HIS A 14 5.41 -9.15 4.95
C HIS A 14 5.95 -7.73 4.86
N CYS A 15 5.81 -7.07 3.73
CA CYS A 15 6.30 -5.71 3.55
C CYS A 15 5.72 -4.79 4.63
N TYR A 16 6.56 -3.96 5.23
CA TYR A 16 6.09 -3.01 6.24
C TYR A 16 5.07 -2.02 5.65
N GLY A 17 5.19 -1.70 4.37
CA GLY A 17 4.23 -0.81 3.70
C GLY A 17 2.94 -1.52 3.33
N CYS A 18 2.99 -2.67 2.68
CA CYS A 18 1.79 -3.27 2.07
C CYS A 18 1.57 -4.75 2.41
N GLY A 19 2.36 -5.34 3.30
CA GLY A 19 2.21 -6.75 3.63
C GLY A 19 0.96 -7.03 4.44
N ARG A 20 0.04 -7.81 3.89
CA ARG A 20 -1.18 -8.16 4.61
C ARG A 20 -0.89 -9.00 5.87
N LEU A 21 0.26 -9.69 5.90
CA LEU A 21 0.66 -10.53 7.02
C LEU A 21 1.51 -9.78 8.05
N ASN A 22 1.85 -8.52 7.79
CA ASN A 22 2.56 -7.70 8.75
C ASN A 22 1.57 -6.80 9.49
N LYS A 23 1.14 -7.25 10.66
CA LYS A 23 0.12 -6.53 11.44
C LYS A 23 0.62 -5.20 12.00
N TYR A 24 1.92 -4.96 11.98
CA TYR A 24 2.51 -3.69 12.45
C TYR A 24 2.71 -2.69 11.32
N GLY A 25 2.53 -3.13 10.08
CA GLY A 25 2.75 -2.28 8.92
C GLY A 25 1.53 -1.46 8.54
N HIS A 26 1.68 -0.69 7.48
CA HIS A 26 0.60 0.18 7.00
C HIS A 26 -0.51 -0.59 6.31
N GLN A 27 -0.21 -1.76 5.78
CA GLN A 27 -1.16 -2.62 5.05
C GLN A 27 -1.83 -1.86 3.91
N ILE A 28 -1.02 -1.19 3.12
CA ILE A 28 -1.44 -0.41 1.96
C ILE A 28 -2.09 -1.34 0.94
N ARG A 29 -3.22 -0.91 0.39
CA ARG A 29 -4.01 -1.72 -0.54
C ARG A 29 -4.31 -0.91 -1.79
N THR A 30 -4.06 -1.51 -2.93
CA THR A 30 -4.23 -0.88 -4.24
C THR A 30 -5.19 -1.72 -5.08
N GLU A 31 -6.05 -1.06 -5.84
CA GLU A 31 -7.02 -1.77 -6.68
C GLU A 31 -7.25 -1.03 -8.00
N TRP A 32 -7.88 -1.71 -8.93
CA TRP A 32 -8.29 -1.10 -10.19
C TRP A 32 -9.46 -0.15 -9.98
N ASP A 33 -9.41 0.95 -10.70
CA ASP A 33 -10.52 1.90 -10.81
C ASP A 33 -10.65 2.24 -12.30
N GLY A 34 -11.39 1.43 -13.04
CA GLY A 34 -11.42 1.50 -14.49
C GLY A 34 -10.05 1.15 -15.07
N ASP A 35 -9.44 2.06 -15.80
CA ASP A 35 -8.11 1.89 -16.38
C ASP A 35 -7.01 2.46 -15.51
N GLU A 36 -7.36 2.91 -14.32
CA GLU A 36 -6.40 3.48 -13.37
C GLU A 36 -6.28 2.59 -12.16
N THR A 37 -5.21 2.78 -11.40
CA THR A 37 -5.04 2.13 -10.11
C THR A 37 -5.15 3.18 -9.02
N VAL A 38 -5.69 2.79 -7.88
CA VAL A 38 -5.90 3.71 -6.76
C VAL A 38 -5.53 3.06 -5.45
N THR A 39 -4.89 3.83 -4.59
CA THR A 39 -4.67 3.51 -3.19
C THR A 39 -5.29 4.60 -2.35
N ARG A 40 -6.12 4.22 -1.38
CA ARG A 40 -6.67 5.15 -0.40
C ARG A 40 -6.17 4.74 0.97
N TYR A 41 -5.66 5.71 1.72
CA TYR A 41 -5.07 5.41 3.02
C TYR A 41 -5.32 6.59 3.96
N THR A 42 -5.88 6.30 5.12
CA THR A 42 -6.08 7.30 6.16
C THR A 42 -5.00 7.12 7.22
N PRO A 43 -4.07 8.07 7.35
CA PRO A 43 -2.99 7.94 8.35
C PRO A 43 -3.53 7.89 9.77
N GLN A 44 -2.89 7.07 10.60
CA GLN A 44 -3.16 7.05 12.02
C GLN A 44 -2.59 8.31 12.67
N PRO A 45 -3.13 8.75 13.82
CA PRO A 45 -2.63 9.98 14.46
C PRO A 45 -1.14 9.96 14.78
N TYR A 46 -0.56 8.78 14.99
CA TYR A 46 0.87 8.65 15.32
C TYR A 46 1.75 8.59 14.07
N GLU A 47 1.16 8.55 12.87
CA GLU A 47 1.91 8.57 11.61
C GLU A 47 2.11 10.00 11.15
N THR A 48 2.64 10.82 12.02
CA THR A 48 2.73 12.25 11.82
C THR A 48 4.19 12.74 11.85
N SER A 49 4.45 13.81 11.10
CA SER A 49 5.66 14.60 11.26
C SER A 49 5.35 15.72 12.24
N VAL A 50 5.16 16.95 11.74
CA VAL A 50 4.55 18.01 12.55
C VAL A 50 3.07 17.66 12.72
N PRO A 51 2.48 17.86 13.92
CA PRO A 51 1.08 17.49 14.14
C PRO A 51 0.14 17.99 13.04
N GLY A 52 -0.66 17.10 12.51
CA GLY A 52 -1.59 17.39 11.42
C GLY A 52 -1.04 17.12 10.04
N PHE A 53 0.23 16.68 9.92
CA PHE A 53 0.85 16.38 8.63
C PHE A 53 1.44 14.97 8.63
N ALA A 54 1.16 14.20 7.57
CA ALA A 54 1.74 12.87 7.42
C ALA A 54 3.25 12.97 7.28
N TYR A 55 3.98 12.03 7.90
CA TYR A 55 5.44 12.04 7.77
C TYR A 55 5.86 11.54 6.39
N GLY A 56 7.06 12.02 5.95
CA GLY A 56 7.54 11.74 4.58
C GLY A 56 7.75 10.26 4.30
N GLY A 57 8.13 9.48 5.30
CA GLY A 57 8.30 8.04 5.15
C GLY A 57 7.02 7.33 4.77
N LEU A 58 5.87 7.76 5.31
CA LEU A 58 4.58 7.22 4.92
C LEU A 58 4.27 7.57 3.47
N ILE A 59 4.51 8.80 3.07
CA ILE A 59 4.27 9.23 1.69
C ILE A 59 5.13 8.42 0.73
N ALA A 60 6.40 8.21 1.05
CA ALA A 60 7.29 7.40 0.26
C ALA A 60 6.79 5.95 0.16
N SER A 61 6.32 5.39 1.28
CA SER A 61 5.77 4.03 1.30
C SER A 61 4.53 3.91 0.43
N LEU A 62 3.66 4.91 0.45
CA LEU A 62 2.46 4.92 -0.39
C LEU A 62 2.85 4.92 -1.88
N ILE A 63 3.78 5.76 -2.27
CA ILE A 63 4.25 5.82 -3.66
C ILE A 63 4.88 4.49 -4.07
N ASP A 64 5.76 3.95 -3.22
CA ASP A 64 6.49 2.72 -3.52
C ASP A 64 5.55 1.53 -3.64
N CYS A 65 4.72 1.29 -2.63
CA CYS A 65 3.84 0.13 -2.62
C CYS A 65 2.72 0.23 -3.67
N HIS A 66 2.22 1.44 -3.91
CA HIS A 66 1.25 1.67 -4.97
C HIS A 66 1.86 1.36 -6.34
N SER A 67 3.07 1.86 -6.61
CA SER A 67 3.73 1.69 -7.89
C SER A 67 4.10 0.23 -8.14
N THR A 68 4.64 -0.44 -7.12
CA THR A 68 5.00 -1.85 -7.22
C THR A 68 3.77 -2.72 -7.46
N GLY A 69 2.70 -2.49 -6.70
CA GLY A 69 1.45 -3.22 -6.86
C GLY A 69 0.83 -3.01 -8.23
N THR A 70 0.86 -1.77 -8.72
CA THR A 70 0.35 -1.43 -10.05
C THR A 70 1.14 -2.15 -11.14
N ALA A 71 2.46 -2.13 -11.06
CA ALA A 71 3.30 -2.79 -12.05
C ALA A 71 3.05 -4.29 -12.07
N ALA A 72 2.95 -4.93 -10.90
CA ALA A 72 2.66 -6.34 -10.81
C ALA A 72 1.27 -6.67 -11.40
N ALA A 73 0.26 -5.88 -11.05
CA ALA A 73 -1.10 -6.10 -11.54
C ALA A 73 -1.21 -5.93 -13.06
N ALA A 74 -0.49 -4.95 -13.61
CA ALA A 74 -0.50 -4.70 -15.06
C ALA A 74 0.03 -5.87 -15.86
N MET A 75 0.92 -6.67 -15.28
CA MET A 75 1.45 -7.87 -15.95
C MET A 75 0.40 -8.97 -16.11
N TYR A 76 -0.65 -8.93 -15.31
CA TYR A 76 -1.70 -9.95 -15.31
C TYR A 76 -3.03 -9.41 -15.87
N ARG A 77 -3.07 -8.20 -16.32
CA ARG A 77 -4.25 -7.63 -16.95
C ARG A 77 -4.21 -7.84 -18.45
#